data_bfe6538e2d7f0b511479c6b1538f4846
#
_entry.id   bfe6538e2d7f0b511479c6b1538f4846
#
_cell.length_a   1.000
_cell.length_b   1.000
_cell.length_c   1.000
_cell.angle_alpha   90.00
_cell.angle_beta   90.00
_cell.angle_gamma   90.00
#
_symmetry.space_group_name_H-M   'P 1'
#
loop_
_entity.id
_entity.type
_entity.pdbx_description
1 polymer ?
#
loop_
_entity_poly.entity_id
_entity_poly.type
_entity_poly.pdbx_seq_one_letter_code
_entity_poly.pdbx_strand_id
1 'polypeptide(L)'
;MLAEREWREWTAWAALGATAANFASIAVAHSILGGGLGLLLLRPRSVRFPRVAWPIIALLVWTLVSAAASDDPAGALPQIKKFFVFAILPLAYTAFRTADMCRRAAEAWFVVVLAACGLAIAEFGGSAARTLTQGGDFHGLLIADRIRGFYSHWMTFSQAATLGALTLACYLLYGRRRSGTGVWVATGAAMAVALALSFTRSAWLALVVAGIYMLASTKPKALALVPIIGLALYSWGPAGLQERIQSIRPSANQSRVVMWRTGLNMIAAHPLLGVGPEQVGPRFAEFQPEDVEELPPGFYRHLHSVYIHYAAERGIPAALIVLWLFGQILFDVRRGLRRLPRTGDDRRFLLHAGAVGTLATAVLSCFDVTLGDSEVLGAFLAVAAIAYRGLAEIPSDASAD
;
A
#
# COMPACT_ATOMS: atom_id res chain seq x y z
N MET A 1 32.65 11.37 15.40
CA MET A 1 32.15 10.70 14.19
C MET A 1 31.89 9.23 14.56
N LEU A 2 30.67 8.70 14.39
CA LEU A 2 30.33 7.31 14.73
C LEU A 2 31.28 6.36 13.96
N ALA A 3 31.76 5.29 14.61
CA ALA A 3 32.45 4.21 13.92
C ALA A 3 31.54 3.59 12.84
N GLU A 4 32.12 2.99 11.80
CA GLU A 4 31.31 2.43 10.71
C GLU A 4 30.35 1.34 11.19
N ARG A 5 30.80 0.52 12.16
CA ARG A 5 30.00 -0.53 12.77
C ARG A 5 28.78 0.06 13.51
N GLU A 6 29.00 1.06 14.34
CA GLU A 6 27.92 1.74 15.10
C GLU A 6 26.91 2.40 14.15
N TRP A 7 27.41 3.12 13.12
CA TRP A 7 26.53 3.72 12.10
C TRP A 7 25.66 2.67 11.43
N ARG A 8 26.19 1.50 11.11
CA ARG A 8 25.45 0.39 10.50
C ARG A 8 24.37 -0.14 11.43
N GLU A 9 24.68 -0.31 12.70
CA GLU A 9 23.74 -0.81 13.71
C GLU A 9 22.59 0.20 13.94
N TRP A 10 22.91 1.47 14.17
CA TRP A 10 21.92 2.51 14.34
C TRP A 10 21.02 2.71 13.10
N THR A 11 21.59 2.65 11.91
CA THR A 11 20.81 2.76 10.67
C THR A 11 19.88 1.56 10.51
N ALA A 12 20.31 0.35 10.90
CA ALA A 12 19.46 -0.83 10.87
C ALA A 12 18.29 -0.74 11.87
N TRP A 13 18.55 -0.26 13.09
CA TRP A 13 17.49 -0.03 14.09
C TRP A 13 16.52 1.07 13.64
N ALA A 14 17.02 2.16 13.08
CA ALA A 14 16.18 3.22 12.55
C ALA A 14 15.28 2.72 11.40
N ALA A 15 15.82 1.93 10.47
CA ALA A 15 15.06 1.34 9.38
C ALA A 15 14.00 0.36 9.89
N LEU A 16 14.37 -0.53 10.83
CA LEU A 16 13.43 -1.47 11.44
C LEU A 16 12.32 -0.73 12.18
N GLY A 17 12.70 0.25 13.01
CA GLY A 17 11.74 1.04 13.80
C GLY A 17 10.80 1.85 12.91
N ALA A 18 11.32 2.59 11.91
CA ALA A 18 10.50 3.40 11.00
C ALA A 18 9.53 2.54 10.20
N THR A 19 10.00 1.41 9.65
CA THR A 19 9.15 0.53 8.83
C THR A 19 8.13 -0.24 9.66
N ALA A 20 8.47 -0.70 10.87
CA ALA A 20 7.54 -1.40 11.75
C ALA A 20 6.51 -0.44 12.36
N ALA A 21 6.95 0.73 12.88
CA ALA A 21 6.07 1.74 13.46
C ALA A 21 5.07 2.29 12.42
N ASN A 22 5.40 2.26 11.14
CA ASN A 22 4.48 2.67 10.07
C ASN A 22 3.17 1.86 10.04
N PHE A 23 3.17 0.65 10.61
CA PHE A 23 1.96 -0.18 10.76
C PHE A 23 1.19 0.10 12.06
N ALA A 24 1.62 1.05 12.89
CA ALA A 24 0.96 1.37 14.16
C ALA A 24 0.76 2.87 14.37
N SER A 25 1.76 3.70 14.05
CA SER A 25 1.73 5.14 14.32
C SER A 25 2.61 5.90 13.35
N ILE A 26 1.99 6.72 12.53
CA ILE A 26 2.70 7.60 11.58
C ILE A 26 3.64 8.58 12.30
N ALA A 27 3.23 9.13 13.45
CA ALA A 27 4.05 10.07 14.19
C ALA A 27 5.36 9.43 14.68
N VAL A 28 5.27 8.21 15.23
CA VAL A 28 6.45 7.45 15.68
C VAL A 28 7.30 7.06 14.47
N ALA A 29 6.70 6.55 13.39
CA ALA A 29 7.40 6.18 12.17
C ALA A 29 8.18 7.35 11.57
N HIS A 30 7.55 8.52 11.46
CA HIS A 30 8.17 9.73 10.91
C HIS A 30 9.26 10.30 11.82
N SER A 31 9.10 10.24 13.14
CA SER A 31 10.14 10.66 14.08
C SER A 31 11.40 9.79 13.94
N ILE A 32 11.23 8.47 13.89
CA ILE A 32 12.34 7.53 13.68
C ILE A 32 12.95 7.71 12.28
N LEU A 33 12.12 7.92 11.25
CA LEU A 33 12.58 8.19 9.88
C LEU A 33 13.45 9.45 9.82
N GLY A 34 13.07 10.50 10.53
CA GLY A 34 13.87 11.73 10.67
C GLY A 34 15.26 11.46 11.26
N GLY A 35 15.32 10.70 12.34
CA GLY A 35 16.59 10.23 12.91
C GLY A 35 17.41 9.38 11.93
N GLY A 36 16.74 8.46 11.23
CA GLY A 36 17.34 7.62 10.17
C GLY A 36 17.93 8.43 9.03
N LEU A 37 17.22 9.48 8.57
CA LEU A 37 17.76 10.42 7.57
C LEU A 37 18.99 11.15 8.07
N GLY A 38 18.98 11.61 9.32
CA GLY A 38 20.16 12.20 9.96
C GLY A 38 21.37 11.25 9.88
N LEU A 39 21.16 9.96 10.20
CA LEU A 39 22.21 8.93 10.08
C LEU A 39 22.69 8.76 8.62
N LEU A 40 21.81 8.77 7.63
CA LEU A 40 22.19 8.69 6.21
C LEU A 40 23.01 9.91 5.78
N LEU A 41 22.65 11.12 6.24
CA LEU A 41 23.37 12.36 5.94
C LEU A 41 24.77 12.39 6.55
N LEU A 42 25.02 11.69 7.67
CA LEU A 42 26.37 11.55 8.24
C LEU A 42 27.32 10.76 7.33
N ARG A 43 26.78 9.89 6.46
CA ARG A 43 27.58 9.09 5.51
C ARG A 43 26.90 9.00 4.13
N PRO A 44 26.79 10.09 3.39
CA PRO A 44 26.03 10.14 2.13
C PRO A 44 26.59 9.17 1.07
N ARG A 45 27.91 8.93 1.07
CA ARG A 45 28.55 7.98 0.14
C ARG A 45 28.17 6.51 0.39
N SER A 46 27.64 6.19 1.57
CA SER A 46 27.18 4.84 1.93
C SER A 46 25.72 4.58 1.58
N VAL A 47 24.97 5.62 1.22
CA VAL A 47 23.56 5.51 0.85
C VAL A 47 23.43 4.81 -0.49
N ARG A 48 22.52 3.84 -0.57
CA ARG A 48 22.25 3.06 -1.76
C ARG A 48 20.81 3.29 -2.24
N PHE A 49 20.67 3.35 -3.55
CA PHE A 49 19.36 3.52 -4.20
C PHE A 49 19.08 2.33 -5.10
N PRO A 50 17.91 1.69 -4.98
CA PRO A 50 17.47 0.67 -5.93
C PRO A 50 17.01 1.31 -7.24
N ARG A 51 16.89 0.50 -8.32
CA ARG A 51 16.44 1.01 -9.63
C ARG A 51 15.09 1.74 -9.58
N VAL A 52 14.19 1.30 -8.72
CA VAL A 52 12.89 1.94 -8.52
C VAL A 52 12.97 3.38 -7.99
N ALA A 53 14.12 3.83 -7.53
CA ALA A 53 14.33 5.24 -7.18
C ALA A 53 14.14 6.17 -8.39
N TRP A 54 14.40 5.74 -9.62
CA TRP A 54 14.26 6.59 -10.81
C TRP A 54 12.83 7.06 -11.06
N PRO A 55 11.80 6.18 -11.16
CA PRO A 55 10.42 6.65 -11.27
C PRO A 55 9.97 7.46 -10.05
N ILE A 56 10.46 7.18 -8.85
CA ILE A 56 10.17 8.01 -7.66
C ILE A 56 10.76 9.41 -7.83
N ILE A 57 12.03 9.53 -8.18
CA ILE A 57 12.67 10.83 -8.42
C ILE A 57 11.94 11.60 -9.53
N ALA A 58 11.58 10.90 -10.62
CA ALA A 58 10.80 11.50 -11.71
C ALA A 58 9.46 12.06 -11.20
N LEU A 59 8.74 11.29 -10.34
CA LEU A 59 7.49 11.74 -9.74
C LEU A 59 7.66 12.98 -8.85
N LEU A 60 8.72 12.97 -8.01
CA LEU A 60 9.01 14.10 -7.12
C LEU A 60 9.38 15.36 -7.92
N VAL A 61 10.26 15.23 -8.92
CA VAL A 61 10.65 16.34 -9.81
C VAL A 61 9.43 16.85 -10.58
N TRP A 62 8.63 15.95 -11.16
CA TRP A 62 7.43 16.34 -11.89
C TRP A 62 6.40 17.05 -11.00
N THR A 63 6.27 16.63 -9.74
CA THR A 63 5.41 17.30 -8.76
C THR A 63 5.89 18.73 -8.49
N LEU A 64 7.21 18.96 -8.41
CA LEU A 64 7.77 20.31 -8.25
C LEU A 64 7.53 21.17 -9.48
N VAL A 65 7.66 20.60 -10.69
CA VAL A 65 7.37 21.31 -11.95
C VAL A 65 5.90 21.72 -12.02
N SER A 66 4.97 20.79 -11.70
CA SER A 66 3.54 21.06 -11.64
C SER A 66 3.20 22.12 -10.58
N ALA A 67 3.81 22.04 -9.39
CA ALA A 67 3.61 23.01 -8.31
C ALA A 67 4.07 24.41 -8.73
N ALA A 68 5.24 24.53 -9.36
CA ALA A 68 5.79 25.81 -9.82
C ALA A 68 4.97 26.45 -10.94
N ALA A 69 4.25 25.64 -11.73
CA ALA A 69 3.40 26.08 -12.82
C ALA A 69 1.93 26.29 -12.42
N SER A 70 1.56 25.98 -11.18
CA SER A 70 0.19 26.13 -10.67
C SER A 70 -0.12 27.58 -10.29
N ASP A 71 -1.40 27.92 -10.24
CA ASP A 71 -1.88 29.25 -9.80
C ASP A 71 -1.58 29.53 -8.31
N ASP A 72 -1.37 28.46 -7.49
CA ASP A 72 -1.00 28.56 -6.08
C ASP A 72 0.18 27.61 -5.75
N PRO A 73 1.43 28.00 -6.06
CA PRO A 73 2.61 27.20 -5.72
C PRO A 73 2.79 26.97 -4.22
N ALA A 74 2.35 27.91 -3.37
CA ALA A 74 2.45 27.80 -1.93
C ALA A 74 1.48 26.75 -1.37
N GLY A 75 0.31 26.61 -1.96
CA GLY A 75 -0.67 25.59 -1.63
C GLY A 75 -0.19 24.15 -1.87
N ALA A 76 0.85 23.96 -2.71
CA ALA A 76 1.49 22.67 -2.93
C ALA A 76 2.39 22.20 -1.77
N LEU A 77 2.73 23.06 -0.80
CA LEU A 77 3.68 22.77 0.27
C LEU A 77 3.34 21.53 1.11
N PRO A 78 2.08 21.21 1.47
CA PRO A 78 1.74 19.99 2.18
C PRO A 78 2.17 18.73 1.41
N GLN A 79 2.04 18.73 0.08
CA GLN A 79 2.44 17.60 -0.76
C GLN A 79 3.96 17.47 -0.89
N ILE A 80 4.67 18.60 -0.96
CA ILE A 80 6.14 18.61 -0.97
C ILE A 80 6.69 18.08 0.35
N LYS A 81 6.08 18.42 1.49
CA LYS A 81 6.44 17.87 2.81
C LYS A 81 6.31 16.35 2.86
N LYS A 82 5.36 15.76 2.13
CA LYS A 82 5.19 14.30 2.06
C LYS A 82 6.36 13.59 1.34
N PHE A 83 7.21 14.30 0.60
CA PHE A 83 8.41 13.72 -0.03
C PHE A 83 9.33 13.05 1.00
N PHE A 84 9.29 13.52 2.25
CA PHE A 84 9.99 12.90 3.35
C PHE A 84 9.68 11.39 3.52
N VAL A 85 8.44 10.95 3.26
CA VAL A 85 8.03 9.54 3.39
C VAL A 85 8.78 8.63 2.41
N PHE A 86 9.10 9.15 1.22
CA PHE A 86 9.85 8.38 0.22
C PHE A 86 11.25 7.98 0.69
N ALA A 87 11.78 8.66 1.71
CA ALA A 87 13.07 8.32 2.32
C ALA A 87 13.08 6.96 3.04
N ILE A 88 11.92 6.37 3.34
CA ILE A 88 11.81 4.97 3.83
C ILE A 88 12.53 4.01 2.88
N LEU A 89 12.41 4.21 1.56
CA LEU A 89 13.02 3.34 0.57
C LEU A 89 14.57 3.33 0.66
N PRO A 90 15.29 4.45 0.51
CA PRO A 90 16.75 4.43 0.62
C PRO A 90 17.22 4.08 2.03
N LEU A 91 16.50 4.43 3.10
CA LEU A 91 16.84 4.04 4.46
C LEU A 91 16.80 2.52 4.62
N ALA A 92 15.66 1.89 4.32
CA ALA A 92 15.49 0.44 4.45
C ALA A 92 16.43 -0.34 3.49
N TYR A 93 16.54 0.12 2.24
CA TYR A 93 17.41 -0.52 1.26
C TYR A 93 18.91 -0.44 1.62
N THR A 94 19.35 0.65 2.25
CA THR A 94 20.75 0.80 2.73
C THR A 94 21.00 -0.03 3.98
N ALA A 95 20.04 -0.03 4.90
CA ALA A 95 20.16 -0.63 6.22
C ALA A 95 20.03 -2.16 6.22
N PHE A 96 19.06 -2.70 5.53
CA PHE A 96 18.80 -4.14 5.44
C PHE A 96 19.76 -4.77 4.42
N ARG A 97 20.88 -5.31 4.88
CA ARG A 97 21.99 -5.75 4.01
C ARG A 97 21.85 -7.16 3.48
N THR A 98 21.09 -8.00 4.18
CA THR A 98 20.91 -9.41 3.87
C THR A 98 19.43 -9.79 3.84
N ALA A 99 19.11 -10.85 3.09
CA ALA A 99 17.78 -11.43 3.06
C ALA A 99 17.30 -11.85 4.46
N ASP A 100 18.21 -12.27 5.36
CA ASP A 100 17.87 -12.59 6.75
C ASP A 100 17.47 -11.33 7.54
N MET A 101 18.13 -10.20 7.36
CA MET A 101 17.72 -8.92 7.97
C MET A 101 16.33 -8.48 7.45
N CYS A 102 16.09 -8.60 6.13
CA CYS A 102 14.78 -8.32 5.54
C CYS A 102 13.68 -9.23 6.11
N ARG A 103 13.99 -10.51 6.31
CA ARG A 103 13.09 -11.46 6.93
C ARG A 103 12.73 -11.05 8.36
N ARG A 104 13.73 -10.73 9.20
CA ARG A 104 13.50 -10.27 10.59
C ARG A 104 12.69 -8.98 10.63
N ALA A 105 12.92 -8.06 9.70
CA ALA A 105 12.10 -6.86 9.57
C ALA A 105 10.64 -7.21 9.23
N ALA A 106 10.41 -8.12 8.29
CA ALA A 106 9.07 -8.58 7.95
C ALA A 106 8.39 -9.28 9.15
N GLU A 107 9.10 -10.11 9.91
CA GLU A 107 8.58 -10.75 11.13
C GLU A 107 8.18 -9.69 12.19
N ALA A 108 8.94 -8.62 12.36
CA ALA A 108 8.55 -7.51 13.23
C ALA A 108 7.28 -6.80 12.73
N TRP A 109 7.16 -6.59 11.41
CA TRP A 109 5.93 -6.02 10.82
C TRP A 109 4.71 -6.92 11.10
N PHE A 110 4.86 -8.26 10.99
CA PHE A 110 3.76 -9.20 11.26
C PHE A 110 3.25 -9.07 12.69
N VAL A 111 4.15 -8.87 13.67
CA VAL A 111 3.76 -8.67 15.07
C VAL A 111 2.98 -7.36 15.24
N VAL A 112 3.44 -6.26 14.63
CA VAL A 112 2.77 -4.96 14.72
C VAL A 112 1.41 -4.98 14.02
N VAL A 113 1.33 -5.57 12.81
CA VAL A 113 0.06 -5.73 12.08
C VAL A 113 -0.90 -6.63 12.85
N LEU A 114 -0.41 -7.72 13.48
CA LEU A 114 -1.23 -8.58 14.34
C LEU A 114 -1.81 -7.78 15.51
N ALA A 115 -1.01 -6.93 16.16
CA ALA A 115 -1.49 -6.08 17.24
C ALA A 115 -2.57 -5.09 16.76
N ALA A 116 -2.37 -4.46 15.59
CA ALA A 116 -3.38 -3.59 14.97
C ALA A 116 -4.67 -4.34 14.64
N CYS A 117 -4.56 -5.55 14.07
CA CYS A 117 -5.71 -6.41 13.78
C CYS A 117 -6.41 -6.90 15.05
N GLY A 118 -5.66 -7.24 16.09
CA GLY A 118 -6.20 -7.65 17.39
C GLY A 118 -7.02 -6.53 18.04
N LEU A 119 -6.50 -5.31 18.04
CA LEU A 119 -7.22 -4.13 18.52
C LEU A 119 -8.49 -3.90 17.69
N ALA A 120 -8.40 -3.96 16.36
CA ALA A 120 -9.53 -3.78 15.47
C ALA A 120 -10.64 -4.83 15.70
N ILE A 121 -10.28 -6.10 15.94
CA ILE A 121 -11.23 -7.16 16.28
C ILE A 121 -11.86 -6.90 17.65
N ALA A 122 -11.08 -6.44 18.64
CA ALA A 122 -11.60 -6.07 19.96
C ALA A 122 -12.56 -4.87 19.89
N GLU A 123 -12.25 -3.85 19.11
CA GLU A 123 -13.15 -2.73 18.84
C GLU A 123 -14.49 -3.22 18.26
N PHE A 124 -14.43 -4.10 17.26
CA PHE A 124 -15.64 -4.69 16.67
C PHE A 124 -16.45 -5.47 17.70
N GLY A 125 -15.79 -6.34 18.50
CA GLY A 125 -16.46 -7.09 19.55
C GLY A 125 -17.16 -6.21 20.59
N GLY A 126 -16.50 -5.11 20.99
CA GLY A 126 -17.07 -4.13 21.92
C GLY A 126 -18.27 -3.37 21.34
N SER A 127 -18.21 -2.98 20.07
CA SER A 127 -19.32 -2.31 19.37
C SER A 127 -20.49 -3.29 19.16
N ALA A 128 -20.19 -4.52 18.75
CA ALA A 128 -21.20 -5.59 18.58
C ALA A 128 -21.94 -5.91 19.88
N ALA A 129 -21.19 -6.07 20.99
CA ALA A 129 -21.78 -6.35 22.30
C ALA A 129 -22.69 -5.20 22.75
N ARG A 130 -22.30 -3.95 22.60
CA ARG A 130 -23.12 -2.77 22.91
C ARG A 130 -24.40 -2.71 22.08
N THR A 131 -24.28 -2.94 20.77
CA THR A 131 -25.43 -2.93 19.85
C THR A 131 -26.44 -4.01 20.23
N LEU A 132 -25.98 -5.23 20.49
CA LEU A 132 -26.84 -6.35 20.87
C LEU A 132 -27.53 -6.12 22.22
N THR A 133 -26.83 -5.54 23.23
CA THR A 133 -27.41 -5.26 24.54
C THR A 133 -28.41 -4.12 24.53
N GLN A 134 -28.27 -3.18 23.59
CA GLN A 134 -29.18 -2.03 23.43
C GLN A 134 -30.33 -2.30 22.44
N GLY A 135 -30.45 -3.50 21.87
CA GLY A 135 -31.48 -3.84 20.89
C GLY A 135 -31.33 -3.12 19.56
N GLY A 136 -30.09 -2.67 19.25
CA GLY A 136 -29.80 -1.94 18.02
C GLY A 136 -29.66 -2.83 16.80
N ASP A 137 -29.61 -2.21 15.62
CA ASP A 137 -29.42 -2.90 14.34
C ASP A 137 -27.97 -3.35 14.17
N PHE A 138 -27.73 -4.66 14.33
CA PHE A 138 -26.40 -5.26 14.11
C PHE A 138 -25.93 -5.12 12.65
N HIS A 139 -26.85 -5.12 11.69
CA HIS A 139 -26.50 -4.93 10.29
C HIS A 139 -26.02 -3.49 10.00
N GLY A 140 -26.71 -2.51 10.58
CA GLY A 140 -26.27 -1.10 10.53
C GLY A 140 -24.89 -0.89 11.15
N LEU A 141 -24.58 -1.60 12.25
CA LEU A 141 -23.26 -1.57 12.86
C LEU A 141 -22.14 -1.98 11.89
N LEU A 142 -22.33 -3.08 11.15
CA LEU A 142 -21.34 -3.59 10.20
C LEU A 142 -21.00 -2.58 9.08
N ILE A 143 -21.89 -1.65 8.81
CA ILE A 143 -21.75 -0.66 7.74
C ILE A 143 -21.24 0.68 8.28
N ALA A 144 -21.73 1.12 9.43
CA ALA A 144 -21.50 2.46 9.96
C ALA A 144 -20.21 2.57 10.81
N ASP A 145 -19.94 1.57 11.68
CA ASP A 145 -18.82 1.62 12.63
C ASP A 145 -17.72 0.60 12.22
N ARG A 146 -16.98 0.96 11.17
CA ARG A 146 -15.92 0.09 10.64
C ARG A 146 -14.67 0.16 11.49
N ILE A 147 -14.07 -1.02 11.69
CA ILE A 147 -12.85 -1.17 12.47
C ILE A 147 -11.67 -0.43 11.85
N ARG A 148 -10.82 0.15 12.69
CA ARG A 148 -9.65 0.96 12.30
C ARG A 148 -8.36 0.62 13.04
N GLY A 149 -8.42 -0.11 14.16
CA GLY A 149 -7.26 -0.43 14.97
C GLY A 149 -6.50 0.84 15.40
N PHE A 150 -5.20 0.89 15.16
CA PHE A 150 -4.37 2.06 15.47
C PHE A 150 -4.55 3.24 14.51
N TYR A 151 -5.28 3.07 13.42
CA TYR A 151 -5.38 4.08 12.36
C TYR A 151 -6.55 5.05 12.60
N SER A 152 -6.42 6.24 12.06
CA SER A 152 -7.51 7.24 12.10
C SER A 152 -8.69 6.87 11.22
N HIS A 153 -8.45 6.06 10.16
CA HIS A 153 -9.45 5.73 9.15
C HIS A 153 -9.41 4.24 8.78
N TRP A 154 -10.59 3.61 8.61
CA TRP A 154 -10.70 2.19 8.27
C TRP A 154 -10.09 1.81 6.91
N MET A 155 -10.07 2.72 5.94
CA MET A 155 -9.47 2.45 4.63
C MET A 155 -7.96 2.35 4.75
N THR A 156 -7.31 3.28 5.47
CA THR A 156 -5.88 3.25 5.75
C THR A 156 -5.49 1.96 6.49
N PHE A 157 -6.25 1.59 7.55
CA PHE A 157 -6.08 0.31 8.24
C PHE A 157 -6.13 -0.86 7.27
N SER A 158 -7.20 -0.95 6.48
CA SER A 158 -7.42 -2.08 5.57
C SER A 158 -6.31 -2.21 4.53
N GLN A 159 -5.83 -1.09 3.99
CA GLN A 159 -4.77 -1.07 2.97
C GLN A 159 -3.42 -1.47 3.56
N ALA A 160 -3.03 -0.91 4.71
CA ALA A 160 -1.79 -1.26 5.38
C ALA A 160 -1.81 -2.72 5.87
N ALA A 161 -2.91 -3.16 6.50
CA ALA A 161 -3.09 -4.54 6.92
C ALA A 161 -3.06 -5.53 5.74
N THR A 162 -3.59 -5.14 4.56
CA THR A 162 -3.50 -5.94 3.32
C THR A 162 -2.05 -6.15 2.93
N LEU A 163 -1.21 -5.11 2.93
CA LEU A 163 0.21 -5.24 2.59
C LEU A 163 0.96 -6.13 3.58
N GLY A 164 0.68 -5.99 4.88
CA GLY A 164 1.25 -6.85 5.93
C GLY A 164 0.83 -8.32 5.77
N ALA A 165 -0.47 -8.58 5.60
CA ALA A 165 -1.02 -9.92 5.42
C ALA A 165 -0.50 -10.60 4.14
N LEU A 166 -0.39 -9.88 3.04
CA LEU A 166 0.15 -10.39 1.79
C LEU A 166 1.65 -10.69 1.89
N THR A 167 2.42 -9.86 2.61
CA THR A 167 3.83 -10.13 2.90
C THR A 167 3.98 -11.40 3.74
N LEU A 168 3.12 -11.59 4.74
CA LEU A 168 3.07 -12.81 5.55
C LEU A 168 2.67 -14.04 4.71
N ALA A 169 1.68 -13.90 3.83
CA ALA A 169 1.29 -14.98 2.92
C ALA A 169 2.47 -15.41 2.01
N CYS A 170 3.23 -14.44 1.47
CA CYS A 170 4.44 -14.72 0.71
C CYS A 170 5.51 -15.41 1.57
N TYR A 171 5.69 -14.98 2.81
CA TYR A 171 6.62 -15.61 3.76
C TYR A 171 6.25 -17.08 4.00
N LEU A 172 4.97 -17.39 4.20
CA LEU A 172 4.48 -18.74 4.43
C LEU A 172 4.56 -19.65 3.19
N LEU A 173 4.31 -19.09 2.01
CA LEU A 173 4.25 -19.86 0.75
C LEU A 173 5.63 -20.06 0.11
N TYR A 174 6.51 -19.06 0.16
CA TYR A 174 7.76 -19.05 -0.59
C TYR A 174 9.02 -19.02 0.27
N GLY A 175 8.91 -18.66 1.57
CA GLY A 175 10.02 -18.63 2.51
C GLY A 175 10.48 -20.03 2.91
N ARG A 176 11.66 -20.11 3.52
CA ARG A 176 12.18 -21.36 4.09
C ARG A 176 11.29 -21.77 5.27
N ARG A 177 10.90 -23.03 5.31
CA ARG A 177 10.18 -23.60 6.46
C ARG A 177 11.07 -23.59 7.71
N ARG A 178 10.51 -23.11 8.83
CA ARG A 178 11.19 -23.01 10.13
C ARG A 178 10.27 -23.52 11.23
N SER A 179 10.85 -23.86 12.41
CA SER A 179 10.09 -24.09 13.63
C SER A 179 9.26 -22.83 13.95
N GLY A 180 8.02 -22.99 14.43
CA GLY A 180 7.13 -21.86 14.75
C GLY A 180 6.23 -21.38 13.59
N THR A 181 6.26 -22.03 12.41
CA THR A 181 5.36 -21.71 11.29
C THR A 181 3.89 -21.64 11.70
N GLY A 182 3.44 -22.48 12.68
CA GLY A 182 2.07 -22.47 13.18
C GLY A 182 1.63 -21.13 13.78
N VAL A 183 2.54 -20.40 14.45
CA VAL A 183 2.25 -19.05 14.98
C VAL A 183 1.94 -18.08 13.83
N TRP A 184 2.73 -18.14 12.77
CA TRP A 184 2.52 -17.28 11.61
C TRP A 184 1.25 -17.62 10.82
N VAL A 185 0.85 -18.89 10.78
CA VAL A 185 -0.44 -19.30 10.20
C VAL A 185 -1.60 -18.74 11.03
N ALA A 186 -1.53 -18.84 12.38
CA ALA A 186 -2.53 -18.25 13.27
C ALA A 186 -2.57 -16.71 13.13
N THR A 187 -1.41 -16.07 13.02
CA THR A 187 -1.29 -14.62 12.74
C THR A 187 -2.00 -14.27 11.43
N GLY A 188 -1.75 -15.02 10.36
CA GLY A 188 -2.41 -14.82 9.07
C GLY A 188 -3.93 -14.99 9.14
N ALA A 189 -4.43 -15.97 9.91
CA ALA A 189 -5.85 -16.15 10.13
C ALA A 189 -6.48 -14.95 10.87
N ALA A 190 -5.83 -14.42 11.90
CA ALA A 190 -6.30 -13.24 12.62
C ALA A 190 -6.33 -12.00 11.71
N MET A 191 -5.29 -11.80 10.88
CA MET A 191 -5.28 -10.73 9.87
C MET A 191 -6.42 -10.89 8.85
N ALA A 192 -6.69 -12.12 8.39
CA ALA A 192 -7.78 -12.39 7.45
C ALA A 192 -9.15 -12.06 8.07
N VAL A 193 -9.38 -12.41 9.34
CA VAL A 193 -10.60 -12.04 10.07
C VAL A 193 -10.75 -10.52 10.17
N ALA A 194 -9.70 -9.79 10.57
CA ALA A 194 -9.74 -8.33 10.65
C ALA A 194 -10.02 -7.68 9.28
N LEU A 195 -9.39 -8.19 8.21
CA LEU A 195 -9.63 -7.70 6.85
C LEU A 195 -11.05 -8.01 6.35
N ALA A 196 -11.63 -9.15 6.72
CA ALA A 196 -13.03 -9.45 6.45
C ALA A 196 -13.95 -8.45 7.18
N LEU A 197 -13.72 -8.21 8.48
CA LEU A 197 -14.49 -7.28 9.31
C LEU A 197 -14.29 -5.80 8.95
N SER A 198 -13.29 -5.46 8.16
CA SER A 198 -13.09 -4.08 7.68
C SER A 198 -14.13 -3.65 6.64
N PHE A 199 -14.84 -4.61 6.02
CA PHE A 199 -15.81 -4.40 4.94
C PHE A 199 -15.31 -3.48 3.82
N THR A 200 -14.00 -3.48 3.57
CA THR A 200 -13.36 -2.64 2.55
C THR A 200 -13.22 -3.40 1.23
N ARG A 201 -14.13 -3.12 0.28
CA ARG A 201 -14.21 -3.81 -1.03
C ARG A 201 -12.89 -3.78 -1.83
N SER A 202 -12.21 -2.63 -1.83
CA SER A 202 -10.92 -2.49 -2.52
C SER A 202 -9.84 -3.40 -1.94
N ALA A 203 -9.81 -3.57 -0.61
CA ALA A 203 -8.88 -4.49 0.06
C ALA A 203 -9.19 -5.95 -0.32
N TRP A 204 -10.46 -6.34 -0.35
CA TRP A 204 -10.86 -7.69 -0.78
C TRP A 204 -10.49 -7.96 -2.23
N LEU A 205 -10.71 -6.98 -3.13
CA LEU A 205 -10.30 -7.11 -4.54
C LEU A 205 -8.77 -7.23 -4.67
N ALA A 206 -8.02 -6.45 -3.90
CA ALA A 206 -6.56 -6.56 -3.86
C ALA A 206 -6.09 -7.95 -3.38
N LEU A 207 -6.74 -8.51 -2.34
CA LEU A 207 -6.47 -9.88 -1.87
C LEU A 207 -6.80 -10.93 -2.93
N VAL A 208 -7.90 -10.77 -3.68
CA VAL A 208 -8.26 -11.68 -4.78
C VAL A 208 -7.21 -11.63 -5.89
N VAL A 209 -6.82 -10.45 -6.36
CA VAL A 209 -5.79 -10.30 -7.41
C VAL A 209 -4.45 -10.88 -6.95
N ALA A 210 -4.05 -10.60 -5.71
CA ALA A 210 -2.86 -11.17 -5.10
C ALA A 210 -2.95 -12.71 -4.98
N GLY A 211 -4.10 -13.23 -4.56
CA GLY A 211 -4.37 -14.67 -4.48
C GLY A 211 -4.28 -15.35 -5.85
N ILE A 212 -4.83 -14.74 -6.89
CA ILE A 212 -4.71 -15.22 -8.28
C ILE A 212 -3.24 -15.30 -8.70
N TYR A 213 -2.45 -14.26 -8.42
CA TYR A 213 -1.01 -14.27 -8.70
C TYR A 213 -0.29 -15.40 -7.93
N MET A 214 -0.57 -15.56 -6.63
CA MET A 214 0.04 -16.61 -5.81
C MET A 214 -0.37 -18.00 -6.32
N LEU A 215 -1.62 -18.18 -6.69
CA LEU A 215 -2.14 -19.43 -7.24
C LEU A 215 -1.50 -19.73 -8.59
N ALA A 216 -1.38 -18.74 -9.48
CA ALA A 216 -0.72 -18.87 -10.77
C ALA A 216 0.76 -19.29 -10.63
N SER A 217 1.44 -18.79 -9.59
CA SER A 217 2.86 -19.07 -9.37
C SER A 217 3.13 -20.41 -8.67
N THR A 218 2.15 -20.98 -7.94
CA THR A 218 2.31 -22.22 -7.17
C THR A 218 1.55 -23.41 -7.74
N LYS A 219 0.29 -23.20 -8.12
CA LYS A 219 -0.65 -24.23 -8.60
C LYS A 219 -1.48 -23.70 -9.78
N PRO A 220 -0.90 -23.46 -10.95
CA PRO A 220 -1.59 -22.80 -12.06
C PRO A 220 -2.88 -23.51 -12.52
N LYS A 221 -2.94 -24.85 -12.40
CA LYS A 221 -4.16 -25.62 -12.73
C LYS A 221 -5.36 -25.27 -11.82
N ALA A 222 -5.10 -24.84 -10.59
CA ALA A 222 -6.17 -24.45 -9.64
C ALA A 222 -6.79 -23.08 -9.98
N LEU A 223 -6.25 -22.32 -10.91
CA LEU A 223 -6.89 -21.09 -11.41
C LEU A 223 -8.29 -21.33 -11.98
N ALA A 224 -8.54 -22.53 -12.52
CA ALA A 224 -9.88 -22.91 -13.02
C ALA A 224 -10.96 -22.91 -11.91
N LEU A 225 -10.56 -23.01 -10.63
CA LEU A 225 -11.49 -22.96 -9.48
C LEU A 225 -11.88 -21.53 -9.12
N VAL A 226 -11.12 -20.51 -9.52
CA VAL A 226 -11.38 -19.11 -9.13
C VAL A 226 -12.78 -18.63 -9.56
N PRO A 227 -13.22 -18.79 -10.84
CA PRO A 227 -14.56 -18.41 -11.24
C PRO A 227 -15.65 -19.24 -10.55
N ILE A 228 -15.40 -20.53 -10.28
CA ILE A 228 -16.33 -21.41 -9.57
C ILE A 228 -16.55 -20.95 -8.14
N ILE A 229 -15.46 -20.66 -7.42
CA ILE A 229 -15.52 -20.11 -6.06
C ILE A 229 -16.20 -18.74 -6.05
N GLY A 230 -15.89 -17.87 -7.01
CA GLY A 230 -16.52 -16.56 -7.16
C GLY A 230 -18.05 -16.68 -7.36
N LEU A 231 -18.49 -17.59 -8.23
CA LEU A 231 -19.90 -17.86 -8.46
C LEU A 231 -20.58 -18.44 -7.22
N ALA A 232 -19.93 -19.38 -6.53
CA ALA A 232 -20.44 -19.97 -5.30
C ALA A 232 -20.61 -18.91 -4.18
N LEU A 233 -19.64 -18.03 -3.99
CA LEU A 233 -19.73 -16.93 -3.03
C LEU A 233 -20.83 -15.92 -3.39
N TYR A 234 -21.03 -15.66 -4.66
CA TYR A 234 -22.13 -14.80 -5.14
C TYR A 234 -23.51 -15.43 -4.87
N SER A 235 -23.66 -16.75 -5.12
CA SER A 235 -24.93 -17.44 -5.05
C SER A 235 -25.31 -17.92 -3.63
N TRP A 236 -24.32 -18.34 -2.84
CA TRP A 236 -24.52 -18.97 -1.53
C TRP A 236 -23.70 -18.35 -0.39
N GLY A 237 -22.99 -17.24 -0.65
CA GLY A 237 -22.22 -16.56 0.38
C GLY A 237 -23.13 -15.90 1.45
N PRO A 238 -22.53 -15.50 2.61
CA PRO A 238 -23.27 -14.77 3.64
C PRO A 238 -23.97 -13.52 3.08
N ALA A 239 -25.16 -13.19 3.60
CA ALA A 239 -25.98 -12.08 3.12
C ALA A 239 -25.20 -10.75 3.05
N GLY A 240 -24.43 -10.42 4.08
CA GLY A 240 -23.59 -9.21 4.08
C GLY A 240 -22.53 -9.17 2.98
N LEU A 241 -22.00 -10.32 2.51
CA LEU A 241 -21.11 -10.38 1.37
C LEU A 241 -21.86 -10.17 0.06
N GLN A 242 -23.02 -10.82 -0.11
CA GLN A 242 -23.87 -10.67 -1.29
C GLN A 242 -24.32 -9.21 -1.46
N GLU A 243 -24.79 -8.56 -0.40
CA GLU A 243 -25.17 -7.14 -0.41
C GLU A 243 -23.99 -6.23 -0.78
N ARG A 244 -22.79 -6.53 -0.25
CA ARG A 244 -21.57 -5.80 -0.61
C ARG A 244 -21.18 -5.95 -2.08
N ILE A 245 -21.36 -7.13 -2.66
CA ILE A 245 -21.15 -7.36 -4.09
C ILE A 245 -22.22 -6.60 -4.91
N GLN A 246 -23.47 -6.66 -4.49
CA GLN A 246 -24.58 -5.96 -5.17
C GLN A 246 -24.49 -4.44 -5.04
N SER A 247 -23.90 -3.90 -3.96
CA SER A 247 -23.68 -2.47 -3.75
C SER A 247 -22.57 -1.86 -4.65
N ILE A 248 -22.04 -2.61 -5.62
CA ILE A 248 -21.11 -2.09 -6.64
C ILE A 248 -21.85 -1.22 -7.69
N ARG A 249 -23.17 -1.14 -7.64
CA ARG A 249 -23.97 -0.34 -8.58
C ARG A 249 -23.59 1.15 -8.54
N PRO A 250 -23.67 1.87 -9.69
CA PRO A 250 -23.37 3.30 -9.77
C PRO A 250 -24.15 4.16 -8.78
N SER A 251 -25.41 3.81 -8.52
CA SER A 251 -26.29 4.50 -7.56
C SER A 251 -25.75 4.51 -6.12
N ALA A 252 -25.04 3.47 -5.71
CA ALA A 252 -24.42 3.39 -4.38
C ALA A 252 -23.05 4.06 -4.28
N ASN A 253 -22.52 4.56 -5.39
CA ASN A 253 -21.21 5.18 -5.48
C ASN A 253 -21.28 6.56 -6.18
N GLN A 254 -22.41 7.24 -6.11
CA GLN A 254 -22.64 8.51 -6.81
C GLN A 254 -21.56 9.55 -6.55
N SER A 255 -21.13 9.75 -5.30
CA SER A 255 -20.05 10.69 -4.95
C SER A 255 -18.75 10.37 -5.69
N ARG A 256 -18.36 9.10 -5.82
CA ARG A 256 -17.15 8.72 -6.57
C ARG A 256 -17.27 8.95 -8.06
N VAL A 257 -18.46 8.68 -8.63
CA VAL A 257 -18.73 8.95 -10.05
C VAL A 257 -18.59 10.44 -10.33
N VAL A 258 -19.16 11.30 -9.48
CA VAL A 258 -19.02 12.75 -9.59
C VAL A 258 -17.54 13.16 -9.46
N MET A 259 -16.82 12.67 -8.46
CA MET A 259 -15.38 12.94 -8.28
C MET A 259 -14.56 12.55 -9.51
N TRP A 260 -14.82 11.39 -10.10
CA TRP A 260 -14.07 10.92 -11.27
C TRP A 260 -14.41 11.75 -12.52
N ARG A 261 -15.67 12.10 -12.72
CA ARG A 261 -16.10 12.99 -13.83
C ARG A 261 -15.45 14.38 -13.69
N THR A 262 -15.47 14.96 -12.50
CA THR A 262 -14.77 16.22 -12.21
C THR A 262 -13.26 16.10 -12.47
N GLY A 263 -12.64 15.01 -12.04
CA GLY A 263 -11.22 14.75 -12.32
C GLY A 263 -10.91 14.63 -13.81
N LEU A 264 -11.79 13.98 -14.59
CA LEU A 264 -11.65 13.89 -16.05
C LEU A 264 -11.78 15.27 -16.71
N ASN A 265 -12.68 16.15 -16.24
CA ASN A 265 -12.80 17.52 -16.72
C ASN A 265 -11.52 18.33 -16.41
N MET A 266 -10.94 18.18 -15.21
CA MET A 266 -9.65 18.79 -14.85
C MET A 266 -8.52 18.30 -15.77
N ILE A 267 -8.46 17.00 -16.07
CA ILE A 267 -7.45 16.41 -16.96
C ILE A 267 -7.62 16.94 -18.38
N ALA A 268 -8.86 17.04 -18.87
CA ALA A 268 -9.13 17.59 -20.21
C ALA A 268 -8.70 19.05 -20.35
N ALA A 269 -8.92 19.86 -19.31
CA ALA A 269 -8.51 21.27 -19.28
C ALA A 269 -6.99 21.45 -19.09
N HIS A 270 -6.35 20.60 -18.28
CA HIS A 270 -4.94 20.74 -17.90
C HIS A 270 -4.15 19.43 -18.09
N PRO A 271 -4.02 18.86 -19.31
CA PRO A 271 -3.52 17.50 -19.52
C PRO A 271 -2.05 17.29 -19.18
N LEU A 272 -1.21 18.32 -19.25
CA LEU A 272 0.24 18.19 -19.05
C LEU A 272 0.65 18.42 -17.59
N LEU A 273 0.23 19.52 -16.99
CA LEU A 273 0.71 19.93 -15.67
C LEU A 273 -0.34 19.78 -14.58
N GLY A 274 -1.59 19.49 -14.96
CA GLY A 274 -2.73 19.41 -14.04
C GLY A 274 -3.14 20.78 -13.50
N VAL A 275 -4.07 20.76 -12.53
CA VAL A 275 -4.54 21.99 -11.84
C VAL A 275 -3.58 22.45 -10.73
N GLY A 276 -2.56 21.67 -10.43
CA GLY A 276 -1.60 21.90 -9.34
C GLY A 276 -1.81 20.95 -8.16
N PRO A 277 -0.72 20.56 -7.45
CA PRO A 277 -0.81 19.72 -6.24
C PRO A 277 -1.66 20.40 -5.16
N GLU A 278 -2.52 19.62 -4.47
CA GLU A 278 -3.51 20.07 -3.47
C GLU A 278 -4.63 20.99 -4.02
N GLN A 279 -4.70 21.23 -5.33
CA GLN A 279 -5.69 22.14 -5.94
C GLN A 279 -7.00 21.45 -6.37
N VAL A 280 -7.08 20.13 -6.33
CA VAL A 280 -8.33 19.40 -6.68
C VAL A 280 -9.51 19.85 -5.80
N GLY A 281 -9.33 19.92 -4.48
CA GLY A 281 -10.39 20.35 -3.58
C GLY A 281 -10.81 21.82 -3.78
N PRO A 282 -9.89 22.79 -3.71
CA PRO A 282 -10.18 24.21 -3.93
C PRO A 282 -10.86 24.51 -5.26
N ARG A 283 -10.46 23.79 -6.31
CA ARG A 283 -10.97 24.02 -7.68
C ARG A 283 -12.06 23.04 -8.10
N PHE A 284 -12.60 22.21 -7.16
CA PHE A 284 -13.56 21.16 -7.49
C PHE A 284 -14.81 21.73 -8.19
N ALA A 285 -15.36 22.85 -7.69
CA ALA A 285 -16.57 23.47 -8.21
C ALA A 285 -16.41 24.01 -9.64
N GLU A 286 -15.20 24.42 -10.05
CA GLU A 286 -14.92 24.93 -11.41
C GLU A 286 -15.08 23.83 -12.48
N PHE A 287 -14.84 22.56 -12.10
CA PHE A 287 -14.80 21.42 -13.01
C PHE A 287 -15.94 20.42 -12.75
N GLN A 288 -16.87 20.74 -11.81
CA GLN A 288 -18.03 19.91 -11.51
C GLN A 288 -18.85 19.71 -12.79
N PRO A 289 -19.36 18.47 -13.06
CA PRO A 289 -20.23 18.24 -14.20
C PRO A 289 -21.51 19.09 -14.12
N GLU A 290 -21.92 19.69 -15.23
CA GLU A 290 -23.07 20.61 -15.31
C GLU A 290 -24.41 19.97 -14.91
N ASP A 291 -24.55 18.65 -15.08
CA ASP A 291 -25.74 17.88 -14.68
C ASP A 291 -25.82 17.54 -13.20
N VAL A 292 -24.87 18.02 -12.38
CA VAL A 292 -24.81 17.80 -10.94
C VAL A 292 -25.08 19.13 -10.23
N GLU A 293 -26.33 19.39 -9.89
CA GLU A 293 -26.72 20.63 -9.17
C GLU A 293 -26.27 20.58 -7.70
N GLU A 294 -26.48 19.44 -7.02
CA GLU A 294 -26.08 19.24 -5.63
C GLU A 294 -25.09 18.08 -5.50
N LEU A 295 -24.02 18.31 -4.74
CA LEU A 295 -23.01 17.26 -4.47
C LEU A 295 -23.57 16.21 -3.53
N PRO A 296 -23.55 14.91 -3.89
CA PRO A 296 -23.87 13.84 -2.96
C PRO A 296 -22.98 13.89 -1.71
N PRO A 297 -23.43 13.42 -0.53
CA PRO A 297 -22.59 13.38 0.65
C PRO A 297 -21.24 12.72 0.39
N GLY A 298 -20.14 13.41 0.68
CA GLY A 298 -18.79 12.92 0.37
C GLY A 298 -17.69 13.89 0.77
N PHE A 299 -16.44 13.44 0.61
CA PHE A 299 -15.24 14.23 0.85
C PHE A 299 -14.54 14.52 -0.47
N TYR A 300 -14.63 15.76 -0.94
CA TYR A 300 -14.26 16.17 -2.29
C TYR A 300 -12.85 16.78 -2.41
N ARG A 301 -11.99 16.63 -1.39
CA ARG A 301 -10.59 17.08 -1.46
C ARG A 301 -9.71 16.19 -2.32
N HIS A 302 -10.11 14.95 -2.57
CA HIS A 302 -9.39 14.02 -3.44
C HIS A 302 -10.36 13.11 -4.21
N LEU A 303 -9.89 12.53 -5.33
CA LEU A 303 -10.72 11.83 -6.30
C LEU A 303 -10.85 10.31 -6.05
N HIS A 304 -10.41 9.80 -4.92
CA HIS A 304 -10.45 8.36 -4.57
C HIS A 304 -9.92 7.43 -5.70
N SER A 305 -8.92 7.87 -6.42
CA SER A 305 -8.14 7.09 -7.38
C SER A 305 -6.80 7.80 -7.60
N VAL A 306 -5.68 7.12 -7.35
CA VAL A 306 -4.33 7.69 -7.60
C VAL A 306 -4.20 8.12 -9.06
N TYR A 307 -4.69 7.29 -9.98
CA TYR A 307 -4.50 7.53 -11.41
C TYR A 307 -5.22 8.81 -11.87
N ILE A 308 -6.50 8.94 -11.52
CA ILE A 308 -7.28 10.13 -11.87
C ILE A 308 -6.80 11.34 -11.08
N HIS A 309 -6.53 11.15 -9.77
CA HIS A 309 -6.11 12.24 -8.90
C HIS A 309 -4.75 12.84 -9.32
N TYR A 310 -3.75 11.98 -9.60
CA TYR A 310 -2.44 12.47 -10.03
C TYR A 310 -2.46 13.06 -11.44
N ALA A 311 -3.30 12.50 -12.34
CA ALA A 311 -3.50 13.10 -13.65
C ALA A 311 -4.21 14.45 -13.57
N ALA A 312 -5.20 14.61 -12.70
CA ALA A 312 -5.90 15.88 -12.47
C ALA A 312 -4.98 16.94 -11.81
N GLU A 313 -4.24 16.53 -10.75
CA GLU A 313 -3.36 17.46 -10.04
C GLU A 313 -2.09 17.83 -10.80
N ARG A 314 -1.44 16.87 -11.47
CA ARG A 314 -0.07 16.97 -11.98
C ARG A 314 0.04 16.58 -13.44
N GLY A 315 -1.09 16.41 -14.11
CA GLY A 315 -1.18 16.02 -15.51
C GLY A 315 -0.97 14.52 -15.76
N ILE A 316 -1.31 14.08 -16.96
CA ILE A 316 -1.14 12.71 -17.45
C ILE A 316 0.28 12.16 -17.23
N PRO A 317 1.37 12.94 -17.39
CA PRO A 317 2.72 12.44 -17.13
C PRO A 317 2.89 11.89 -15.71
N ALA A 318 2.29 12.50 -14.68
CA ALA A 318 2.38 11.97 -13.32
C ALA A 318 1.72 10.58 -13.17
N ALA A 319 0.56 10.36 -13.78
CA ALA A 319 -0.09 9.06 -13.79
C ALA A 319 0.75 8.01 -14.54
N LEU A 320 1.37 8.37 -15.66
CA LEU A 320 2.28 7.49 -16.41
C LEU A 320 3.54 7.15 -15.60
N ILE A 321 4.08 8.09 -14.82
CA ILE A 321 5.21 7.83 -13.93
C ILE A 321 4.81 6.85 -12.81
N VAL A 322 3.59 6.93 -12.28
CA VAL A 322 3.08 5.94 -11.31
C VAL A 322 2.97 4.55 -11.95
N LEU A 323 2.48 4.45 -13.18
CA LEU A 323 2.45 3.18 -13.91
C LEU A 323 3.87 2.64 -14.17
N TRP A 324 4.82 3.52 -14.50
CA TRP A 324 6.23 3.14 -14.61
C TRP A 324 6.78 2.63 -13.27
N LEU A 325 6.48 3.29 -12.14
CA LEU A 325 6.90 2.84 -10.82
C LEU A 325 6.45 1.39 -10.54
N PHE A 326 5.17 1.08 -10.76
CA PHE A 326 4.64 -0.27 -10.56
C PHE A 326 5.21 -1.26 -11.58
N GLY A 327 5.27 -0.88 -12.85
CA GLY A 327 5.84 -1.70 -13.92
C GLY A 327 7.32 -2.04 -13.70
N GLN A 328 8.12 -1.08 -13.20
CA GLN A 328 9.53 -1.28 -12.88
C GLN A 328 9.72 -2.35 -11.80
N ILE A 329 8.94 -2.28 -10.71
CA ILE A 329 9.03 -3.28 -9.63
C ILE A 329 8.65 -4.66 -10.16
N LEU A 330 7.54 -4.78 -10.87
CA LEU A 330 7.07 -6.06 -11.41
C LEU A 330 8.05 -6.66 -12.40
N PHE A 331 8.63 -5.83 -13.27
CA PHE A 331 9.64 -6.27 -14.25
C PHE A 331 10.91 -6.78 -13.56
N ASP A 332 11.47 -6.01 -12.62
CA ASP A 332 12.70 -6.36 -11.90
C ASP A 332 12.50 -7.63 -11.06
N VAL A 333 11.38 -7.72 -10.34
CA VAL A 333 11.03 -8.91 -9.55
C VAL A 333 10.87 -10.15 -10.45
N ARG A 334 10.15 -10.03 -11.57
CA ARG A 334 10.00 -11.15 -12.52
C ARG A 334 11.36 -11.64 -13.05
N ARG A 335 12.25 -10.71 -13.40
CA ARG A 335 13.61 -11.04 -13.84
C ARG A 335 14.40 -11.75 -12.76
N GLY A 336 14.34 -11.27 -11.51
CA GLY A 336 14.99 -11.89 -10.36
C GLY A 336 14.47 -13.29 -10.04
N LEU A 337 13.15 -13.48 -10.06
CA LEU A 337 12.51 -14.78 -9.79
C LEU A 337 12.92 -15.87 -10.78
N ARG A 338 13.21 -15.50 -12.04
CA ARG A 338 13.69 -16.45 -13.06
C ARG A 338 15.09 -17.00 -12.78
N ARG A 339 15.90 -16.29 -11.97
CA ARG A 339 17.28 -16.64 -11.63
C ARG A 339 17.40 -17.39 -10.29
N LEU A 340 16.33 -17.41 -9.49
CA LEU A 340 16.31 -18.06 -8.20
C LEU A 340 15.85 -19.52 -8.29
N PRO A 341 16.42 -20.43 -7.50
CA PRO A 341 15.91 -21.79 -7.35
C PRO A 341 14.45 -21.76 -6.89
N ARG A 342 13.66 -22.77 -7.30
CA ARG A 342 12.21 -22.78 -7.05
C ARG A 342 11.82 -22.92 -5.59
N THR A 343 12.68 -23.44 -4.73
CA THR A 343 12.41 -23.70 -3.30
C THR A 343 13.62 -23.43 -2.44
N GLY A 344 13.40 -23.19 -1.14
CA GLY A 344 14.47 -23.15 -0.14
C GLY A 344 15.27 -21.85 -0.03
N ASP A 345 14.81 -20.77 -0.65
CA ASP A 345 15.50 -19.49 -0.66
C ASP A 345 14.59 -18.36 -0.16
N ASP A 346 14.97 -17.71 0.94
CA ASP A 346 14.17 -16.59 1.51
C ASP A 346 14.05 -15.40 0.55
N ARG A 347 14.98 -15.22 -0.40
CA ARG A 347 14.86 -14.17 -1.41
C ARG A 347 13.59 -14.32 -2.25
N ARG A 348 13.10 -15.56 -2.44
CA ARG A 348 11.85 -15.77 -3.18
C ARG A 348 10.67 -15.09 -2.51
N PHE A 349 10.51 -15.25 -1.18
CA PHE A 349 9.38 -14.59 -0.52
C PHE A 349 9.50 -13.07 -0.59
N LEU A 350 10.72 -12.51 -0.47
CA LEU A 350 10.95 -11.06 -0.60
C LEU A 350 10.51 -10.55 -1.97
N LEU A 351 10.90 -11.27 -3.04
CA LEU A 351 10.52 -10.90 -4.40
C LEU A 351 9.02 -11.05 -4.64
N HIS A 352 8.42 -12.18 -4.20
CA HIS A 352 6.97 -12.37 -4.32
C HIS A 352 6.20 -11.32 -3.50
N ALA A 353 6.67 -10.95 -2.29
CA ALA A 353 6.09 -9.87 -1.50
C ALA A 353 6.12 -8.54 -2.25
N GLY A 354 7.24 -8.21 -2.91
CA GLY A 354 7.33 -7.03 -3.78
C GLY A 354 6.33 -7.05 -4.93
N ALA A 355 6.20 -8.19 -5.64
CA ALA A 355 5.23 -8.32 -6.72
C ALA A 355 3.79 -8.18 -6.23
N VAL A 356 3.44 -8.93 -5.18
CA VAL A 356 2.08 -8.96 -4.62
C VAL A 356 1.71 -7.63 -3.99
N GLY A 357 2.65 -7.02 -3.23
CA GLY A 357 2.47 -5.68 -2.66
C GLY A 357 2.23 -4.63 -3.74
N THR A 358 2.97 -4.69 -4.85
CA THR A 358 2.77 -3.79 -5.99
C THR A 358 1.43 -4.01 -6.67
N LEU A 359 1.04 -5.25 -6.94
CA LEU A 359 -0.27 -5.57 -7.52
C LEU A 359 -1.41 -5.12 -6.61
N ALA A 360 -1.30 -5.39 -5.31
CA ALA A 360 -2.30 -4.95 -4.33
C ALA A 360 -2.40 -3.42 -4.29
N THR A 361 -1.26 -2.71 -4.22
CA THR A 361 -1.25 -1.24 -4.22
C THR A 361 -1.83 -0.68 -5.52
N ALA A 362 -1.53 -1.28 -6.67
CA ALA A 362 -2.10 -0.86 -7.96
C ALA A 362 -3.63 -1.00 -7.98
N VAL A 363 -4.18 -2.09 -7.44
CA VAL A 363 -5.63 -2.30 -7.31
C VAL A 363 -6.24 -1.31 -6.32
N LEU A 364 -5.65 -1.14 -5.13
CA LEU A 364 -6.11 -0.18 -4.12
C LEU A 364 -6.11 1.25 -4.68
N SER A 365 -5.12 1.58 -5.50
CA SER A 365 -4.96 2.88 -6.17
C SER A 365 -6.07 3.21 -7.18
N CYS A 366 -6.84 2.22 -7.63
CA CYS A 366 -8.05 2.47 -8.45
C CYS A 366 -9.19 3.09 -7.63
N PHE A 367 -9.19 2.87 -6.31
CA PHE A 367 -10.33 3.17 -5.44
C PHE A 367 -9.99 4.13 -4.29
N ASP A 368 -8.74 4.52 -4.15
CA ASP A 368 -8.27 5.48 -3.16
C ASP A 368 -6.96 6.12 -3.57
N VAL A 369 -6.54 7.18 -2.84
CA VAL A 369 -5.27 7.90 -3.08
C VAL A 369 -4.16 7.29 -2.21
N THR A 370 -3.88 6.00 -2.42
CA THR A 370 -2.94 5.18 -1.64
C THR A 370 -1.53 5.78 -1.53
N LEU A 371 -1.01 6.36 -2.62
CA LEU A 371 0.31 7.02 -2.62
C LEU A 371 0.28 8.42 -2.01
N GLY A 372 -0.89 8.97 -1.71
CA GLY A 372 -1.09 10.20 -0.95
C GLY A 372 -1.29 9.97 0.54
N ASP A 373 -1.58 8.73 0.96
CA ASP A 373 -1.67 8.30 2.35
C ASP A 373 -0.29 7.85 2.83
N SER A 374 0.23 8.53 3.85
CA SER A 374 1.63 8.32 4.29
C SER A 374 1.86 6.95 4.90
N GLU A 375 0.87 6.37 5.60
CA GLU A 375 0.95 5.05 6.19
C GLU A 375 1.01 3.96 5.11
N VAL A 376 0.12 4.07 4.12
CA VAL A 376 0.04 3.10 3.01
C VAL A 376 1.27 3.21 2.11
N LEU A 377 1.68 4.45 1.78
CA LEU A 377 2.90 4.71 1.02
C LEU A 377 4.13 4.15 1.74
N GLY A 378 4.27 4.41 3.05
CA GLY A 378 5.40 3.91 3.84
C GLY A 378 5.45 2.39 3.88
N ALA A 379 4.32 1.71 4.07
CA ALA A 379 4.22 0.26 4.02
C ALA A 379 4.61 -0.30 2.63
N PHE A 380 4.11 0.32 1.55
CA PHE A 380 4.46 -0.05 0.17
C PHE A 380 5.96 0.09 -0.09
N LEU A 381 6.56 1.23 0.30
CA LEU A 381 8.00 1.49 0.12
C LEU A 381 8.87 0.53 0.95
N ALA A 382 8.43 0.16 2.16
CA ALA A 382 9.11 -0.84 2.98
C ALA A 382 9.12 -2.22 2.31
N VAL A 383 7.98 -2.67 1.77
CA VAL A 383 7.86 -3.93 1.02
C VAL A 383 8.71 -3.88 -0.27
N ALA A 384 8.70 -2.76 -0.98
CA ALA A 384 9.56 -2.57 -2.15
C ALA A 384 11.04 -2.64 -1.78
N ALA A 385 11.45 -2.01 -0.67
CA ALA A 385 12.85 -2.01 -0.22
C ALA A 385 13.38 -3.43 0.06
N ILE A 386 12.61 -4.27 0.78
CA ILE A 386 13.04 -5.66 1.04
C ILE A 386 13.07 -6.50 -0.24
N ALA A 387 12.15 -6.27 -1.19
CA ALA A 387 12.19 -6.95 -2.49
C ALA A 387 13.44 -6.60 -3.29
N TYR A 388 13.80 -5.32 -3.36
CA TYR A 388 15.03 -4.87 -4.03
C TYR A 388 16.29 -5.33 -3.31
N ARG A 389 16.26 -5.50 -1.98
CA ARG A 389 17.37 -6.15 -1.26
C ARG A 389 17.53 -7.61 -1.65
N GLY A 390 16.44 -8.35 -1.73
CA GLY A 390 16.45 -9.71 -2.26
C GLY A 390 17.02 -9.80 -3.67
N LEU A 391 16.68 -8.84 -4.54
CA LEU A 391 17.25 -8.73 -5.90
C LEU A 391 18.76 -8.46 -5.89
N ALA A 392 19.23 -7.59 -5.02
CA ALA A 392 20.66 -7.21 -4.94
C ALA A 392 21.58 -8.34 -4.49
N GLU A 393 21.03 -9.41 -3.89
CA GLU A 393 21.78 -10.59 -3.48
C GLU A 393 21.82 -11.69 -4.56
N ILE A 394 21.12 -11.49 -5.68
CA ILE A 394 21.17 -12.44 -6.80
C ILE A 394 22.42 -12.14 -7.62
N PRO A 395 23.32 -13.13 -7.84
CA PRO A 395 24.49 -12.92 -8.66
C PRO A 395 24.14 -12.38 -10.05
N SER A 396 24.93 -11.43 -10.55
CA SER A 396 24.83 -10.98 -11.94
C SER A 396 25.38 -12.05 -12.88
N ASP A 397 24.78 -12.20 -14.08
CA ASP A 397 25.24 -13.15 -15.10
C ASP A 397 26.72 -12.92 -15.53
N ALA A 398 27.32 -11.78 -15.15
CA ALA A 398 28.71 -11.43 -15.46
C ALA A 398 29.78 -12.20 -14.65
N SER A 399 29.38 -13.07 -13.71
CA SER A 399 30.29 -13.92 -12.90
C SER A 399 30.22 -15.40 -13.30
N ALA A 400 29.62 -15.73 -14.45
CA ALA A 400 29.48 -17.10 -14.95
C ALA A 400 30.35 -17.38 -16.22
N ASP A 401 31.27 -16.44 -16.57
CA ASP A 401 32.28 -16.61 -17.59
C ASP A 401 33.69 -16.72 -16.98
#